data_813c1d923afabd150613c67e0074550a
#
_entry.id   813c1d923afabd150613c67e0074550a
#
_cell.length_a   1.000
_cell.length_b   1.000
_cell.length_c   1.000
_cell.angle_alpha   90.00
_cell.angle_beta   90.00
_cell.angle_gamma   90.00
#
_symmetry.space_group_name_H-M   'P 1'
#
loop_
_entity.id
_entity.type
_entity.pdbx_description
1 polymer ?
#
loop_
_entity_poly.entity_id
_entity_poly.type
_entity_poly.pdbx_seq_one_letter_code
_entity_poly.pdbx_strand_id
1 'polypeptide(L)'
;MSDYIVRATAANAQIRAFAATTREMVETARSTHDTSPVMTAALGRLLTAGAMMGSMLKGEKDILTLQIRGDGPAKGLTVTADSKANVKGYAIEPQVMLPPNALGKLDVGGALGAGFLSVIKDMGLKEPYVGQTELQTGEIAEDLTYYFATSEQVPSAVGLGVLMERDNTVKQAGGFIIQLMPFAEEEVIEKLEKKLAEVTSVTKLLDDGNTPEQILEILLGDLGVEITDTMPAKYYCNCDKERVEKAIVSIGKKEINEMIQDGKPIEVKCHFCNTAYQFTIEDLKQIIRRSR
;
A
#
# COMPACT_ATOMS: atom_id res chain seq x y z
N MET A 1 -4.52 19.17 -5.15
CA MET A 1 -4.34 19.14 -3.67
C MET A 1 -3.31 18.06 -3.39
N SER A 2 -2.36 18.32 -2.50
CA SER A 2 -1.35 17.30 -2.13
C SER A 2 -2.01 16.17 -1.33
N ASP A 3 -1.52 14.96 -1.48
CA ASP A 3 -1.99 13.79 -0.73
C ASP A 3 -1.65 13.90 0.75
N TYR A 4 -2.58 13.46 1.61
CA TYR A 4 -2.41 13.47 3.06
C TYR A 4 -3.32 12.46 3.75
N ILE A 5 -2.98 12.17 5.01
CA ILE A 5 -3.73 11.30 5.90
C ILE A 5 -4.22 12.13 7.08
N VAL A 6 -5.45 11.88 7.49
CA VAL A 6 -6.05 12.42 8.71
C VAL A 6 -6.20 11.29 9.71
N ARG A 7 -5.84 11.56 10.97
CA ARG A 7 -6.11 10.68 12.10
C ARG A 7 -7.20 11.28 12.97
N ALA A 8 -8.08 10.43 13.46
CA ALA A 8 -9.17 10.84 14.32
C ALA A 8 -9.46 9.80 15.41
N THR A 9 -10.15 10.25 16.44
CA THR A 9 -10.85 9.42 17.41
C THR A 9 -12.33 9.75 17.41
N ALA A 10 -13.17 8.84 17.88
CA ALA A 10 -14.60 9.08 18.08
C ALA A 10 -15.12 8.27 19.28
N ALA A 11 -16.33 8.60 19.73
CA ALA A 11 -17.00 7.94 20.86
C ALA A 11 -16.10 7.89 22.12
N ASN A 12 -15.54 9.03 22.54
CA ASN A 12 -14.62 9.11 23.69
C ASN A 12 -13.45 8.13 23.56
N ALA A 13 -12.78 8.13 22.42
CA ALA A 13 -11.64 7.28 22.09
C ALA A 13 -11.94 5.76 22.03
N GLN A 14 -13.19 5.36 21.94
CA GLN A 14 -13.58 3.96 21.69
C GLN A 14 -13.34 3.56 20.21
N ILE A 15 -13.20 4.55 19.34
CA ILE A 15 -12.88 4.38 17.92
C ILE A 15 -11.60 5.13 17.59
N ARG A 16 -10.72 4.50 16.83
CA ARG A 16 -9.59 5.10 16.14
C ARG A 16 -9.84 5.05 14.64
N ALA A 17 -9.60 6.16 13.94
CA ALA A 17 -9.87 6.25 12.52
C ALA A 17 -8.74 6.94 11.76
N PHE A 18 -8.59 6.55 10.50
CA PHE A 18 -7.68 7.13 9.53
C PHE A 18 -8.44 7.31 8.21
N ALA A 19 -8.26 8.44 7.56
CA ALA A 19 -8.73 8.64 6.19
C ALA A 19 -7.64 9.32 5.37
N ALA A 20 -7.59 9.04 4.08
CA ALA A 20 -6.55 9.56 3.20
C ALA A 20 -7.08 9.89 1.80
N THR A 21 -6.52 10.94 1.20
CA THR A 21 -6.48 11.14 -0.25
C THR A 21 -5.08 10.76 -0.74
N THR A 22 -5.00 10.02 -1.86
CA THR A 22 -3.75 9.44 -2.36
C THR A 22 -3.66 9.49 -3.90
N ARG A 23 -4.36 10.44 -4.52
CA ARG A 23 -4.44 10.56 -5.98
C ARG A 23 -3.08 10.75 -6.64
N GLU A 24 -2.25 11.66 -6.11
CA GLU A 24 -0.93 11.96 -6.68
C GLU A 24 0.04 10.78 -6.49
N MET A 25 -0.03 10.13 -5.32
CA MET A 25 0.75 8.93 -5.01
C MET A 25 0.45 7.79 -6.00
N VAL A 26 -0.84 7.51 -6.22
CA VAL A 26 -1.29 6.43 -7.11
C VAL A 26 -0.97 6.76 -8.57
N GLU A 27 -1.17 8.02 -9.01
CA GLU A 27 -0.80 8.45 -10.36
C GLU A 27 0.73 8.36 -10.59
N THR A 28 1.53 8.70 -9.59
CA THR A 28 2.98 8.52 -9.64
C THR A 28 3.36 7.06 -9.83
N ALA A 29 2.73 6.15 -9.07
CA ALA A 29 2.95 4.71 -9.23
C ALA A 29 2.52 4.21 -10.61
N ARG A 30 1.32 4.63 -11.07
CA ARG A 30 0.78 4.29 -12.38
C ARG A 30 1.74 4.69 -13.50
N SER A 31 2.18 5.93 -13.52
CA SER A 31 3.08 6.45 -14.56
C SER A 31 4.49 5.82 -14.49
N THR A 32 4.98 5.56 -13.28
CA THR A 32 6.30 4.93 -13.07
C THR A 32 6.34 3.50 -13.58
N HIS A 33 5.25 2.74 -13.38
CA HIS A 33 5.19 1.31 -13.70
C HIS A 33 4.34 1.02 -14.95
N ASP A 34 3.76 2.06 -15.56
CA ASP A 34 2.86 1.95 -16.71
C ASP A 34 1.76 0.91 -16.47
N THR A 35 1.08 1.00 -15.31
CA THR A 35 0.10 0.00 -14.93
C THR A 35 -1.21 0.13 -15.73
N SER A 36 -1.80 -1.00 -16.11
CA SER A 36 -3.15 -1.07 -16.66
C SER A 36 -4.20 -0.57 -15.66
N PRO A 37 -5.44 -0.24 -16.10
CA PRO A 37 -6.47 0.26 -15.18
C PRO A 37 -6.73 -0.63 -13.96
N VAL A 38 -6.86 -1.94 -14.17
CA VAL A 38 -7.09 -2.89 -13.08
C VAL A 38 -5.89 -2.99 -12.14
N MET A 39 -4.67 -2.94 -12.68
CA MET A 39 -3.46 -2.98 -11.87
C MET A 39 -3.20 -1.67 -11.14
N THR A 40 -3.59 -0.53 -11.72
CA THR A 40 -3.59 0.77 -11.04
C THR A 40 -4.56 0.75 -9.85
N ALA A 41 -5.75 0.19 -10.03
CA ALA A 41 -6.71 0.04 -8.93
C ALA A 41 -6.17 -0.88 -7.83
N ALA A 42 -5.60 -2.03 -8.18
CA ALA A 42 -5.04 -2.98 -7.24
C ALA A 42 -3.85 -2.38 -6.45
N LEU A 43 -2.84 -1.86 -7.17
CA LEU A 43 -1.66 -1.26 -6.55
C LEU A 43 -2.02 0.00 -5.75
N GLY A 44 -2.91 0.84 -6.27
CA GLY A 44 -3.33 2.08 -5.62
C GLY A 44 -4.08 1.85 -4.31
N ARG A 45 -4.97 0.85 -4.25
CA ARG A 45 -5.62 0.44 -2.99
C ARG A 45 -4.58 -0.02 -1.96
N LEU A 46 -3.62 -0.85 -2.37
CA LEU A 46 -2.58 -1.33 -1.46
C LEU A 46 -1.62 -0.22 -1.02
N LEU A 47 -1.28 0.74 -1.89
CA LEU A 47 -0.50 1.95 -1.55
C LEU A 47 -1.24 2.82 -0.53
N THR A 48 -2.53 3.04 -0.72
CA THR A 48 -3.39 3.81 0.21
C THR A 48 -3.44 3.16 1.58
N ALA A 49 -3.67 1.84 1.62
CA ALA A 49 -3.61 1.07 2.87
C ALA A 49 -2.23 1.15 3.52
N GLY A 50 -1.17 0.99 2.73
CA GLY A 50 0.22 1.10 3.17
C GLY A 50 0.53 2.46 3.80
N ALA A 51 0.05 3.55 3.21
CA ALA A 51 0.21 4.90 3.76
C ALA A 51 -0.45 5.03 5.14
N MET A 52 -1.73 4.66 5.26
CA MET A 52 -2.45 4.72 6.54
C MET A 52 -1.83 3.78 7.59
N MET A 53 -1.54 2.53 7.24
CA MET A 53 -0.94 1.55 8.17
C MET A 53 0.51 1.92 8.53
N GLY A 54 1.29 2.47 7.60
CA GLY A 54 2.63 3.00 7.85
C GLY A 54 2.58 4.12 8.89
N SER A 55 1.61 5.02 8.77
CA SER A 55 1.41 6.10 9.74
C SER A 55 1.10 5.62 11.16
N MET A 56 0.69 4.36 11.35
CA MET A 56 0.46 3.75 12.68
C MET A 56 1.75 3.28 13.35
N LEU A 57 2.86 3.18 12.62
CA LEU A 57 4.17 2.80 13.18
C LEU A 57 4.68 3.87 14.14
N LYS A 58 5.38 3.45 15.19
CA LYS A 58 5.85 4.35 16.24
C LYS A 58 7.30 4.78 16.07
N GLY A 59 8.14 3.90 15.56
CA GLY A 59 9.57 4.15 15.36
C GLY A 59 9.86 4.85 14.04
N GLU A 60 10.75 5.82 14.05
CA GLU A 60 11.15 6.53 12.82
C GLU A 60 11.82 5.63 11.77
N LYS A 61 12.37 4.50 12.20
CA LYS A 61 13.04 3.51 11.34
C LYS A 61 12.18 2.30 11.03
N ASP A 62 10.98 2.24 11.62
CA ASP A 62 10.07 1.13 11.38
C ASP A 62 9.61 1.13 9.94
N ILE A 63 9.54 -0.06 9.35
CA ILE A 63 9.08 -0.26 7.97
C ILE A 63 7.94 -1.28 7.97
N LEU A 64 6.86 -0.90 7.34
CA LEU A 64 5.76 -1.79 6.98
C LEU A 64 5.98 -2.31 5.57
N THR A 65 5.78 -3.60 5.36
CA THR A 65 5.66 -4.19 4.02
C THR A 65 4.33 -4.94 3.91
N LEU A 66 3.52 -4.57 2.93
CA LEU A 66 2.33 -5.29 2.51
C LEU A 66 2.68 -6.07 1.25
N GLN A 67 2.48 -7.37 1.26
CA GLN A 67 2.72 -8.22 0.12
C GLN A 67 1.51 -9.08 -0.16
N ILE A 68 1.03 -9.04 -1.40
CA ILE A 68 0.02 -9.96 -1.91
C ILE A 68 0.72 -10.91 -2.89
N ARG A 69 0.47 -12.20 -2.72
CA ARG A 69 0.85 -13.26 -3.65
C ARG A 69 -0.39 -14.03 -4.02
N GLY A 70 -0.68 -14.12 -5.31
CA GLY A 70 -1.86 -14.79 -5.82
C GLY A 70 -1.56 -15.63 -7.05
N ASP A 71 -2.47 -16.51 -7.39
CA ASP A 71 -2.40 -17.38 -8.57
C ASP A 71 -3.03 -16.74 -9.84
N GLY A 72 -3.63 -15.54 -9.67
CA GLY A 72 -4.16 -14.76 -10.77
C GLY A 72 -3.07 -14.16 -11.67
N PRO A 73 -3.46 -13.57 -12.82
CA PRO A 73 -2.51 -13.06 -13.80
C PRO A 73 -1.58 -11.95 -13.29
N ALA A 74 -1.97 -11.21 -12.27
CA ALA A 74 -1.14 -10.19 -11.61
C ALA A 74 0.05 -10.78 -10.82
N LYS A 75 -0.01 -12.04 -10.41
CA LYS A 75 0.95 -12.78 -9.59
C LYS A 75 1.20 -12.16 -8.21
N GLY A 76 1.03 -10.87 -8.05
CA GLY A 76 1.14 -10.20 -6.75
C GLY A 76 1.53 -8.74 -6.82
N LEU A 77 1.50 -8.13 -5.63
CA LEU A 77 1.83 -6.74 -5.36
C LEU A 77 2.77 -6.66 -4.15
N THR A 78 3.63 -5.67 -4.13
CA THR A 78 4.45 -5.35 -2.95
C THR A 78 4.44 -3.85 -2.72
N VAL A 79 4.14 -3.45 -1.48
CA VAL A 79 4.14 -2.06 -1.02
C VAL A 79 4.94 -1.97 0.26
N THR A 80 5.79 -0.95 0.39
CA THR A 80 6.47 -0.61 1.64
C THR A 80 6.14 0.82 2.04
N ALA A 81 5.98 1.03 3.34
CA ALA A 81 5.68 2.33 3.93
C ALA A 81 6.49 2.54 5.21
N ASP A 82 6.84 3.79 5.50
CA ASP A 82 7.44 4.20 6.77
C ASP A 82 6.44 4.97 7.67
N SER A 83 6.87 5.32 8.88
CA SER A 83 6.06 6.07 9.85
C SER A 83 5.71 7.50 9.42
N LYS A 84 6.33 8.01 8.35
CA LYS A 84 6.09 9.34 7.77
C LYS A 84 5.19 9.29 6.54
N ALA A 85 4.51 8.15 6.31
CA ALA A 85 3.68 7.88 5.14
C ALA A 85 4.40 8.10 3.80
N ASN A 86 5.73 7.87 3.75
CA ASN A 86 6.44 7.69 2.51
C ASN A 86 6.19 6.26 2.02
N VAL A 87 5.60 6.12 0.86
CA VAL A 87 5.15 4.83 0.34
C VAL A 87 5.75 4.58 -1.02
N LYS A 88 6.08 3.34 -1.30
CA LYS A 88 6.48 2.86 -2.63
C LYS A 88 5.97 1.44 -2.83
N GLY A 89 5.71 1.08 -4.08
CA GLY A 89 5.21 -0.25 -4.38
C GLY A 89 5.30 -0.56 -5.86
N TYR A 90 5.09 -1.82 -6.20
CA TYR A 90 5.06 -2.31 -7.56
C TYR A 90 4.16 -3.54 -7.69
N ALA A 91 3.70 -3.78 -8.92
CA ALA A 91 3.04 -5.02 -9.32
C ALA A 91 4.05 -5.94 -10.03
N ILE A 92 3.91 -7.25 -9.86
CA ILE A 92 4.77 -8.23 -10.56
C ILE A 92 4.45 -8.20 -12.06
N GLU A 93 3.17 -8.21 -12.41
CA GLU A 93 2.69 -8.06 -13.78
C GLU A 93 1.85 -6.78 -13.88
N PRO A 94 2.42 -5.65 -14.32
CA PRO A 94 1.73 -4.36 -14.31
C PRO A 94 0.70 -4.18 -15.43
N GLN A 95 0.77 -5.00 -16.49
CA GLN A 95 -0.01 -4.82 -17.73
C GLN A 95 -1.18 -5.79 -17.87
N VAL A 96 -1.67 -6.36 -16.76
CA VAL A 96 -2.83 -7.26 -16.80
C VAL A 96 -4.07 -6.53 -17.30
N MET A 97 -4.76 -7.12 -18.26
CA MET A 97 -6.02 -6.61 -18.82
C MET A 97 -7.13 -7.63 -18.57
N LEU A 98 -8.16 -7.21 -17.85
CA LEU A 98 -9.36 -8.02 -17.60
C LEU A 98 -10.62 -7.24 -17.96
N PRO A 99 -11.69 -7.91 -18.39
CA PRO A 99 -12.99 -7.28 -18.53
C PRO A 99 -13.49 -6.83 -17.15
N PRO A 100 -14.41 -5.85 -17.09
CA PRO A 100 -15.08 -5.51 -15.84
C PRO A 100 -15.76 -6.73 -15.22
N ASN A 101 -15.81 -6.75 -13.87
CA ASN A 101 -16.54 -7.77 -13.14
C ASN A 101 -18.08 -7.66 -13.34
N ALA A 102 -18.84 -8.55 -12.74
CA ALA A 102 -20.31 -8.58 -12.85
C ALA A 102 -21.01 -7.29 -12.39
N LEU A 103 -20.33 -6.46 -11.58
CA LEU A 103 -20.82 -5.15 -11.12
C LEU A 103 -20.36 -3.99 -12.02
N GLY A 104 -19.72 -4.27 -13.15
CA GLY A 104 -19.17 -3.25 -14.05
C GLY A 104 -17.95 -2.50 -13.49
N LYS A 105 -17.30 -3.05 -12.46
CA LYS A 105 -16.08 -2.48 -11.84
C LYS A 105 -14.82 -3.19 -12.35
N LEU A 106 -13.67 -2.54 -12.16
CA LEU A 106 -12.36 -3.17 -12.40
C LEU A 106 -12.23 -4.44 -11.55
N ASP A 107 -11.92 -5.56 -12.18
CA ASP A 107 -11.88 -6.89 -11.53
C ASP A 107 -10.52 -7.13 -10.85
N VAL A 108 -10.31 -6.46 -9.70
CA VAL A 108 -9.08 -6.59 -8.92
C VAL A 108 -8.96 -7.99 -8.32
N GLY A 109 -10.06 -8.55 -7.81
CA GLY A 109 -10.09 -9.92 -7.29
C GLY A 109 -9.71 -10.95 -8.35
N GLY A 110 -10.25 -10.84 -9.57
CA GLY A 110 -9.88 -11.70 -10.68
C GLY A 110 -8.42 -11.52 -11.13
N ALA A 111 -7.87 -10.31 -11.03
CA ALA A 111 -6.47 -10.07 -11.34
C ALA A 111 -5.51 -10.72 -10.33
N LEU A 112 -5.83 -10.72 -9.05
CA LEU A 112 -5.02 -11.31 -7.98
C LEU A 112 -5.23 -12.81 -7.83
N GLY A 113 -6.46 -13.30 -7.99
CA GLY A 113 -6.81 -14.71 -7.80
C GLY A 113 -6.80 -15.12 -6.33
N ALA A 114 -6.73 -16.43 -6.09
CA ALA A 114 -6.54 -16.99 -4.76
C ALA A 114 -5.09 -16.82 -4.29
N GLY A 115 -4.89 -16.58 -2.99
CA GLY A 115 -3.55 -16.34 -2.49
C GLY A 115 -3.51 -15.83 -1.06
N PHE A 116 -2.45 -15.09 -0.74
CA PHE A 116 -2.17 -14.62 0.62
C PHE A 116 -1.84 -13.13 0.64
N LEU A 117 -2.32 -12.47 1.68
CA LEU A 117 -1.86 -11.15 2.13
C LEU A 117 -0.89 -11.37 3.30
N SER A 118 0.33 -10.85 3.18
CA SER A 118 1.33 -10.80 4.25
C SER A 118 1.58 -9.37 4.68
N VAL A 119 1.53 -9.12 5.98
CA VAL A 119 1.84 -7.84 6.63
C VAL A 119 3.10 -8.04 7.46
N ILE A 120 4.18 -7.39 7.05
CA ILE A 120 5.50 -7.52 7.66
C ILE A 120 5.85 -6.17 8.31
N LYS A 121 6.11 -6.18 9.62
CA LYS A 121 6.53 -4.99 10.38
C LYS A 121 7.96 -5.18 10.86
N ASP A 122 8.91 -4.49 10.23
CA ASP A 122 10.30 -4.42 10.67
C ASP A 122 10.45 -3.23 11.64
N MET A 123 10.58 -3.55 12.91
CA MET A 123 10.74 -2.60 14.01
C MET A 123 12.18 -2.59 14.55
N GLY A 124 13.15 -3.06 13.76
CA GLY A 124 14.55 -3.16 14.17
C GLY A 124 14.84 -4.26 15.18
N LEU A 125 13.93 -5.22 15.36
CA LEU A 125 14.13 -6.42 16.16
C LEU A 125 14.93 -7.47 15.38
N LYS A 126 15.36 -8.54 16.08
CA LYS A 126 16.13 -9.64 15.44
C LYS A 126 15.38 -10.25 14.25
N GLU A 127 14.06 -10.35 14.36
CA GLU A 127 13.18 -10.84 13.31
C GLU A 127 11.99 -9.89 13.19
N PRO A 128 11.52 -9.59 11.96
CA PRO A 128 10.32 -8.80 11.77
C PRO A 128 9.07 -9.56 12.23
N TYR A 129 8.06 -8.84 12.67
CA TYR A 129 6.73 -9.44 12.84
C TYR A 129 6.13 -9.73 11.46
N VAL A 130 5.57 -10.92 11.30
CA VAL A 130 4.89 -11.33 10.06
C VAL A 130 3.51 -11.88 10.40
N GLY A 131 2.47 -11.19 9.96
CA GLY A 131 1.09 -11.68 9.93
C GLY A 131 0.73 -12.08 8.50
N GLN A 132 0.04 -13.21 8.32
CA GLN A 132 -0.38 -13.69 7.01
C GLN A 132 -1.80 -14.24 7.07
N THR A 133 -2.62 -13.90 6.06
CA THR A 133 -3.98 -14.41 5.91
C THR A 133 -4.25 -14.76 4.45
N GLU A 134 -5.15 -15.72 4.23
CA GLU A 134 -5.66 -15.98 2.88
C GLU A 134 -6.49 -14.80 2.38
N LEU A 135 -6.40 -14.53 1.08
CA LEU A 135 -7.28 -13.57 0.42
C LEU A 135 -8.72 -14.07 0.48
N GLN A 136 -9.63 -13.21 0.92
CA GLN A 136 -11.05 -13.51 1.01
C GLN A 136 -11.76 -13.20 -0.32
N THR A 137 -11.45 -12.04 -0.88
CA THR A 137 -12.06 -11.55 -2.13
C THR A 137 -11.02 -11.10 -3.15
N GLY A 138 -9.81 -10.77 -2.73
CA GLY A 138 -8.78 -10.12 -3.55
C GLY A 138 -9.08 -8.64 -3.84
N GLU A 139 -10.15 -8.06 -3.28
CA GLU A 139 -10.49 -6.63 -3.43
C GLU A 139 -9.69 -5.74 -2.48
N ILE A 140 -8.78 -6.31 -1.71
CA ILE A 140 -7.79 -5.68 -0.81
C ILE A 140 -8.41 -5.08 0.45
N ALA A 141 -9.52 -4.33 0.37
CA ALA A 141 -10.15 -3.73 1.52
C ALA A 141 -10.73 -4.79 2.48
N GLU A 142 -11.48 -5.73 1.93
CA GLU A 142 -12.04 -6.88 2.66
C GLU A 142 -10.93 -7.79 3.20
N ASP A 143 -9.88 -8.00 2.42
CA ASP A 143 -8.73 -8.83 2.81
C ASP A 143 -7.99 -8.22 4.01
N LEU A 144 -7.82 -6.89 4.03
CA LEU A 144 -7.25 -6.16 5.16
C LEU A 144 -8.18 -6.13 6.38
N THR A 145 -9.49 -5.99 6.16
CA THR A 145 -10.49 -6.09 7.24
C THR A 145 -10.38 -7.45 7.92
N TYR A 146 -10.31 -8.53 7.14
CA TYR A 146 -10.11 -9.89 7.64
C TYR A 146 -8.76 -10.05 8.36
N TYR A 147 -7.68 -9.50 7.81
CA TYR A 147 -6.36 -9.51 8.44
C TYR A 147 -6.39 -8.82 9.82
N PHE A 148 -6.98 -7.65 9.93
CA PHE A 148 -7.06 -6.95 11.22
C PHE A 148 -7.85 -7.75 12.25
N ALA A 149 -8.97 -8.35 11.86
CA ALA A 149 -9.79 -9.12 12.76
C ALA A 149 -9.11 -10.42 13.25
N THR A 150 -8.46 -11.16 12.33
CA THR A 150 -7.94 -12.50 12.62
C THR A 150 -6.49 -12.51 13.09
N SER A 151 -5.64 -11.65 12.54
CA SER A 151 -4.21 -11.61 12.82
C SER A 151 -3.84 -10.61 13.91
N GLU A 152 -4.42 -9.40 13.87
CA GLU A 152 -4.17 -8.37 14.88
C GLU A 152 -5.22 -8.36 16.01
N GLN A 153 -6.32 -9.09 15.84
CA GLN A 153 -7.45 -9.15 16.79
C GLN A 153 -8.05 -7.76 17.08
N VAL A 154 -8.06 -6.89 16.08
CA VAL A 154 -8.64 -5.55 16.13
C VAL A 154 -9.80 -5.49 15.14
N PRO A 155 -11.06 -5.47 15.62
CA PRO A 155 -12.21 -5.28 14.74
C PRO A 155 -12.07 -3.98 13.98
N SER A 156 -12.08 -4.08 12.65
CA SER A 156 -11.77 -2.95 11.76
C SER A 156 -12.71 -2.93 10.56
N ALA A 157 -12.97 -1.74 10.05
CA ALA A 157 -13.58 -1.52 8.74
C ALA A 157 -12.58 -0.80 7.85
N VAL A 158 -12.34 -1.36 6.67
CA VAL A 158 -11.43 -0.78 5.68
C VAL A 158 -12.21 -0.46 4.41
N GLY A 159 -12.10 0.77 3.94
CA GLY A 159 -12.63 1.20 2.67
C GLY A 159 -11.53 1.79 1.80
N LEU A 160 -11.33 1.26 0.60
CA LEU A 160 -10.29 1.68 -0.34
C LEU A 160 -10.91 1.90 -1.72
N GLY A 161 -10.45 2.93 -2.44
CA GLY A 161 -10.96 3.22 -3.75
C GLY A 161 -9.93 3.88 -4.66
N VAL A 162 -9.95 3.48 -5.94
CA VAL A 162 -9.25 4.14 -7.04
C VAL A 162 -10.22 4.28 -8.19
N LEU A 163 -10.42 5.50 -8.65
CA LEU A 163 -11.25 5.83 -9.81
C LEU A 163 -10.35 6.29 -10.95
N MET A 164 -10.52 5.69 -12.11
CA MET A 164 -9.73 5.98 -13.31
C MET A 164 -10.49 6.90 -14.25
N GLU A 165 -9.76 7.78 -14.93
CA GLU A 165 -10.25 8.48 -16.11
C GLU A 165 -10.20 7.56 -17.35
N ARG A 166 -10.87 8.00 -18.43
CA ARG A 166 -10.92 7.23 -19.68
C ARG A 166 -9.57 7.12 -20.41
N ASP A 167 -8.67 8.04 -20.13
CA ASP A 167 -7.30 8.07 -20.68
C ASP A 167 -6.30 7.27 -19.84
N ASN A 168 -6.79 6.47 -18.88
CA ASN A 168 -5.98 5.68 -17.95
C ASN A 168 -5.19 6.50 -16.93
N THR A 169 -5.55 7.76 -16.67
CA THR A 169 -5.04 8.53 -15.53
C THR A 169 -5.89 8.33 -14.28
N VAL A 170 -5.33 8.59 -13.11
CA VAL A 170 -6.05 8.46 -11.85
C VAL A 170 -6.91 9.71 -11.62
N LYS A 171 -8.24 9.53 -11.58
CA LYS A 171 -9.18 10.59 -11.26
C LYS A 171 -9.20 10.86 -9.75
N GLN A 172 -9.42 9.81 -8.96
CA GLN A 172 -9.45 9.86 -7.50
C GLN A 172 -8.84 8.59 -6.92
N ALA A 173 -8.17 8.72 -5.78
CA ALA A 173 -7.72 7.61 -4.97
C ALA A 173 -7.70 8.00 -3.49
N GLY A 174 -8.04 7.07 -2.62
CA GLY A 174 -8.08 7.29 -1.19
C GLY A 174 -8.80 6.17 -0.46
N GLY A 175 -9.03 6.39 0.83
CA GLY A 175 -9.70 5.39 1.65
C GLY A 175 -9.76 5.76 3.11
N PHE A 176 -10.24 4.81 3.91
CA PHE A 176 -10.26 4.92 5.35
C PHE A 176 -9.96 3.57 6.01
N ILE A 177 -9.51 3.63 7.26
CA ILE A 177 -9.41 2.51 8.20
C ILE A 177 -10.03 2.98 9.51
N ILE A 178 -11.06 2.28 9.98
CA ILE A 178 -11.74 2.54 11.25
C ILE A 178 -11.55 1.31 12.12
N GLN A 179 -11.15 1.50 13.38
CA GLN A 179 -10.81 0.41 14.28
C GLN A 179 -11.50 0.61 15.63
N LEU A 180 -12.15 -0.44 16.12
CA LEU A 180 -12.73 -0.47 17.46
C LEU A 180 -11.64 -0.74 18.50
N MET A 181 -11.69 0.00 19.59
CA MET A 181 -10.82 -0.23 20.75
C MET A 181 -11.41 -1.37 21.62
N PRO A 182 -10.59 -2.07 22.42
CA PRO A 182 -11.04 -3.25 23.19
C PRO A 182 -12.17 -3.01 24.18
N PHE A 183 -12.44 -1.75 24.52
CA PHE A 183 -13.48 -1.34 25.47
C PHE A 183 -14.68 -0.65 24.77
N ALA A 184 -14.82 -0.82 23.45
CA ALA A 184 -15.95 -0.23 22.74
C ALA A 184 -17.28 -0.82 23.19
N GLU A 185 -18.23 0.07 23.49
CA GLU A 185 -19.58 -0.29 23.92
C GLU A 185 -20.44 -0.78 22.76
N GLU A 186 -21.36 -1.69 23.02
CA GLU A 186 -22.26 -2.28 22.00
C GLU A 186 -23.03 -1.21 21.21
N GLU A 187 -23.52 -0.17 21.88
CA GLU A 187 -24.24 0.94 21.23
C GLU A 187 -23.36 1.69 20.21
N VAL A 188 -22.05 1.83 20.50
CA VAL A 188 -21.08 2.47 19.58
C VAL A 188 -20.87 1.58 18.36
N ILE A 189 -20.77 0.26 18.56
CA ILE A 189 -20.59 -0.73 17.50
C ILE A 189 -21.80 -0.71 16.55
N GLU A 190 -23.02 -0.81 17.10
CA GLU A 190 -24.27 -0.80 16.30
C GLU A 190 -24.42 0.49 15.47
N LYS A 191 -24.11 1.66 16.07
CA LYS A 191 -24.15 2.94 15.34
C LYS A 191 -23.13 2.98 14.21
N LEU A 192 -21.90 2.50 14.44
CA LEU A 192 -20.87 2.46 13.43
C LEU A 192 -21.25 1.53 12.28
N GLU A 193 -21.70 0.31 12.58
CA GLU A 193 -22.15 -0.66 11.56
C GLU A 193 -23.26 -0.10 10.68
N LYS A 194 -24.23 0.57 11.28
CA LYS A 194 -25.32 1.22 10.53
C LYS A 194 -24.78 2.29 9.59
N LYS A 195 -23.84 3.13 10.04
CA LYS A 195 -23.24 4.18 9.20
C LYS A 195 -22.38 3.60 8.07
N LEU A 196 -21.60 2.57 8.34
CA LEU A 196 -20.82 1.88 7.32
C LEU A 196 -21.69 1.25 6.23
N ALA A 197 -22.85 0.71 6.59
CA ALA A 197 -23.80 0.16 5.62
C ALA A 197 -24.42 1.21 4.67
N GLU A 198 -24.46 2.48 5.07
CA GLU A 198 -24.94 3.59 4.24
C GLU A 198 -23.92 3.99 3.16
N VAL A 199 -22.62 3.70 3.38
CA VAL A 199 -21.53 4.08 2.47
C VAL A 199 -21.23 2.95 1.49
N THR A 200 -21.74 3.07 0.28
CA THR A 200 -21.61 2.04 -0.76
C THR A 200 -20.37 2.18 -1.63
N SER A 201 -19.70 3.34 -1.62
CA SER A 201 -18.55 3.60 -2.49
C SER A 201 -17.65 4.71 -1.97
N VAL A 202 -16.42 4.35 -1.64
CA VAL A 202 -15.36 5.30 -1.27
C VAL A 202 -14.99 6.22 -2.44
N THR A 203 -14.92 5.65 -3.66
CA THR A 203 -14.60 6.45 -4.86
C THR A 203 -15.65 7.51 -5.15
N LYS A 204 -16.92 7.24 -4.84
CA LYS A 204 -17.98 8.23 -4.98
C LYS A 204 -17.81 9.38 -3.97
N LEU A 205 -17.52 9.06 -2.71
CA LEU A 205 -17.25 10.10 -1.69
C LEU A 205 -16.13 11.03 -2.13
N LEU A 206 -15.03 10.47 -2.66
CA LEU A 206 -13.90 11.24 -3.15
C LEU A 206 -14.25 12.05 -4.42
N ASP A 207 -15.03 11.49 -5.34
CA ASP A 207 -15.41 12.14 -6.59
C ASP A 207 -16.43 13.28 -6.36
N ASP A 208 -17.25 13.16 -5.33
CA ASP A 208 -18.14 14.23 -4.85
C ASP A 208 -17.36 15.40 -4.18
N GLY A 209 -16.03 15.29 -4.08
CA GLY A 209 -15.14 16.35 -3.59
C GLY A 209 -14.94 16.35 -2.08
N ASN A 210 -15.33 15.29 -1.36
CA ASN A 210 -15.11 15.21 0.08
C ASN A 210 -13.62 15.06 0.42
N THR A 211 -13.18 15.85 1.40
CA THR A 211 -11.85 15.70 2.01
C THR A 211 -11.80 14.50 2.96
N PRO A 212 -10.61 14.02 3.35
CA PRO A 212 -10.49 12.97 4.37
C PRO A 212 -11.23 13.28 5.67
N GLU A 213 -11.20 14.53 6.12
CA GLU A 213 -11.95 14.99 7.30
C GLU A 213 -13.47 14.84 7.11
N GLN A 214 -13.97 15.26 5.94
CA GLN A 214 -15.39 15.15 5.61
C GLN A 214 -15.83 13.70 5.47
N ILE A 215 -14.96 12.81 4.96
CA ILE A 215 -15.24 11.37 4.93
C ILE A 215 -15.38 10.83 6.36
N LEU A 216 -14.49 11.20 7.28
CA LEU A 216 -14.60 10.81 8.68
C LEU A 216 -15.85 11.41 9.35
N GLU A 217 -16.21 12.66 9.03
CA GLU A 217 -17.43 13.29 9.52
C GLU A 217 -18.69 12.56 9.03
N ILE A 218 -18.73 12.13 7.76
CA ILE A 218 -19.85 11.32 7.23
C ILE A 218 -19.97 9.99 7.94
N LEU A 219 -18.85 9.34 8.26
CA LEU A 219 -18.82 8.00 8.87
C LEU A 219 -19.02 8.02 10.38
N LEU A 220 -18.48 9.04 11.06
CA LEU A 220 -18.33 9.07 12.52
C LEU A 220 -18.92 10.31 13.19
N GLY A 221 -19.48 11.26 12.45
CA GLY A 221 -19.96 12.54 13.00
C GLY A 221 -20.98 12.36 14.12
N ASP A 222 -21.92 11.41 13.96
CA ASP A 222 -22.89 11.06 15.00
C ASP A 222 -22.27 10.43 16.28
N LEU A 223 -21.00 10.05 16.19
CA LEU A 223 -20.20 9.49 17.29
C LEU A 223 -19.18 10.49 17.87
N GLY A 224 -19.26 11.77 17.49
CA GLY A 224 -18.39 12.83 17.97
C GLY A 224 -16.95 12.61 17.54
N VAL A 225 -16.72 12.72 16.21
CA VAL A 225 -15.37 12.59 15.63
C VAL A 225 -14.48 13.78 16.02
N GLU A 226 -13.26 13.50 16.44
CA GLU A 226 -12.23 14.48 16.78
C GLU A 226 -10.98 14.21 15.92
N ILE A 227 -10.60 15.18 15.10
CA ILE A 227 -9.37 15.12 14.32
C ILE A 227 -8.19 15.34 15.25
N THR A 228 -7.27 14.39 15.33
CA THR A 228 -6.12 14.41 16.24
C THR A 228 -4.82 14.81 15.56
N ASP A 229 -4.66 14.50 14.27
CA ASP A 229 -3.43 14.76 13.53
C ASP A 229 -3.68 14.74 12.02
N THR A 230 -2.83 15.43 11.27
CA THR A 230 -2.80 15.42 9.81
C THR A 230 -1.35 15.33 9.34
N MET A 231 -1.06 14.43 8.41
CA MET A 231 0.28 14.25 7.87
C MET A 231 0.30 14.10 6.35
N PRO A 232 1.33 14.63 5.67
CA PRO A 232 1.46 14.43 4.23
C PRO A 232 1.73 12.95 3.91
N ALA A 233 1.24 12.51 2.76
CA ALA A 233 1.53 11.19 2.20
C ALA A 233 2.12 11.35 0.79
N LYS A 234 3.08 10.51 0.41
CA LYS A 234 3.68 10.61 -0.92
C LYS A 234 4.27 9.29 -1.40
N TYR A 235 4.31 9.14 -2.73
CA TYR A 235 5.16 8.12 -3.34
C TYR A 235 6.61 8.55 -3.22
N TYR A 236 7.43 7.73 -2.55
CA TYR A 236 8.83 8.06 -2.32
C TYR A 236 9.71 6.83 -2.33
N CYS A 237 10.64 6.78 -3.26
CA CYS A 237 11.68 5.77 -3.30
C CYS A 237 13.02 6.38 -2.91
N ASN A 238 13.61 5.83 -1.86
CA ASN A 238 14.91 6.23 -1.34
C ASN A 238 16.07 5.39 -1.91
N CYS A 239 15.92 4.86 -3.14
CA CYS A 239 17.01 4.15 -3.79
C CYS A 239 18.08 5.12 -4.27
N ASP A 240 19.32 4.67 -4.21
CA ASP A 240 20.51 5.30 -4.73
C ASP A 240 21.50 4.24 -5.22
N LYS A 241 22.57 4.65 -5.89
CA LYS A 241 23.56 3.72 -6.44
C LYS A 241 24.21 2.87 -5.35
N GLU A 242 24.45 3.43 -4.15
CA GLU A 242 25.07 2.70 -3.03
C GLU A 242 24.20 1.58 -2.51
N ARG A 243 22.88 1.82 -2.39
CA ARG A 243 21.91 0.77 -2.00
C ARG A 243 21.81 -0.33 -3.03
N VAL A 244 21.85 0.00 -4.32
CA VAL A 244 21.87 -0.98 -5.39
C VAL A 244 23.19 -1.77 -5.39
N GLU A 245 24.32 -1.15 -5.10
CA GLU A 245 25.59 -1.86 -4.88
C GLU A 245 25.49 -2.92 -3.78
N LYS A 246 24.86 -2.58 -2.64
CA LYS A 246 24.63 -3.54 -1.54
C LYS A 246 23.76 -4.73 -2.00
N ALA A 247 22.74 -4.47 -2.84
CA ALA A 247 21.93 -5.53 -3.42
C ALA A 247 22.76 -6.43 -4.35
N ILE A 248 23.65 -5.86 -5.19
CA ILE A 248 24.57 -6.63 -6.03
C ILE A 248 25.50 -7.49 -5.17
N VAL A 249 26.03 -6.96 -4.06
CA VAL A 249 26.88 -7.74 -3.13
C VAL A 249 26.15 -8.98 -2.60
N SER A 250 24.84 -8.87 -2.34
CA SER A 250 24.04 -9.98 -1.80
C SER A 250 23.81 -11.13 -2.78
N ILE A 251 24.00 -10.91 -4.08
CA ILE A 251 23.90 -11.96 -5.10
C ILE A 251 25.04 -12.98 -4.94
N GLY A 252 26.22 -12.53 -4.47
CA GLY A 252 27.36 -13.38 -4.24
C GLY A 252 28.52 -13.12 -5.21
N LYS A 253 29.73 -13.48 -4.74
CA LYS A 253 30.98 -13.21 -5.51
C LYS A 253 31.08 -13.98 -6.82
N LYS A 254 30.50 -15.19 -6.86
CA LYS A 254 30.56 -16.05 -8.03
C LYS A 254 29.83 -15.38 -9.20
N GLU A 255 28.61 -14.99 -8.97
CA GLU A 255 27.75 -14.34 -9.97
C GLU A 255 28.32 -13.00 -10.44
N ILE A 256 28.88 -12.19 -9.50
CA ILE A 256 29.53 -10.93 -9.87
C ILE A 256 30.77 -11.18 -10.74
N ASN A 257 31.57 -12.25 -10.46
CA ASN A 257 32.72 -12.60 -11.30
C ASN A 257 32.30 -13.07 -12.70
N GLU A 258 31.20 -13.80 -12.83
CA GLU A 258 30.62 -14.16 -14.11
C GLU A 258 30.24 -12.92 -14.92
N MET A 259 29.57 -11.95 -14.31
CA MET A 259 29.25 -10.66 -14.94
C MET A 259 30.50 -9.89 -15.39
N ILE A 260 31.60 -9.93 -14.61
CA ILE A 260 32.89 -9.31 -14.99
C ILE A 260 33.50 -10.03 -16.18
N GLN A 261 33.44 -11.37 -16.26
CA GLN A 261 33.97 -12.17 -17.36
C GLN A 261 33.21 -11.94 -18.66
N ASP A 262 31.90 -11.67 -18.60
CA ASP A 262 31.09 -11.32 -19.78
C ASP A 262 31.53 -10.01 -20.44
N GLY A 263 32.31 -9.20 -19.75
CA GLY A 263 32.96 -8.01 -20.29
C GLY A 263 32.03 -6.87 -20.70
N LYS A 264 30.77 -6.87 -20.22
CA LYS A 264 29.75 -5.87 -20.53
C LYS A 264 29.29 -5.14 -19.28
N PRO A 265 28.99 -3.81 -19.35
CA PRO A 265 28.35 -3.12 -18.27
C PRO A 265 26.94 -3.74 -18.02
N ILE A 266 26.54 -3.75 -16.75
CA ILE A 266 25.19 -4.22 -16.38
C ILE A 266 24.29 -3.03 -16.02
N GLU A 267 23.01 -3.19 -16.29
CA GLU A 267 21.96 -2.29 -15.83
C GLU A 267 21.12 -2.99 -14.76
N VAL A 268 20.92 -2.31 -13.63
CA VAL A 268 20.05 -2.76 -12.56
C VAL A 268 18.93 -1.75 -12.37
N LYS A 269 17.69 -2.17 -12.53
CA LYS A 269 16.51 -1.33 -12.30
C LYS A 269 15.96 -1.52 -10.90
N CYS A 270 15.65 -0.42 -10.23
CA CYS A 270 14.92 -0.45 -8.98
C CYS A 270 13.47 -0.87 -9.23
N HIS A 271 13.03 -1.99 -8.64
CA HIS A 271 11.65 -2.45 -8.78
C HIS A 271 10.59 -1.44 -8.29
N PHE A 272 10.94 -0.56 -7.34
CA PHE A 272 9.99 0.40 -6.77
C PHE A 272 9.82 1.69 -7.59
N CYS A 273 10.81 2.12 -8.35
CA CYS A 273 10.72 3.39 -9.08
C CYS A 273 11.25 3.34 -10.53
N ASN A 274 11.59 2.15 -11.02
CA ASN A 274 12.14 1.91 -12.35
C ASN A 274 13.40 2.71 -12.69
N THR A 275 14.02 3.41 -11.73
CA THR A 275 15.31 4.08 -11.95
C THR A 275 16.36 3.05 -12.33
N ALA A 276 17.02 3.27 -13.47
CA ALA A 276 18.10 2.42 -13.97
C ALA A 276 19.45 2.90 -13.45
N TYR A 277 20.25 1.99 -12.94
CA TYR A 277 21.62 2.20 -12.46
C TYR A 277 22.57 1.38 -13.31
N GLN A 278 23.55 2.08 -13.91
CA GLN A 278 24.59 1.45 -14.73
C GLN A 278 25.82 1.15 -13.87
N PHE A 279 26.34 -0.07 -14.02
CA PHE A 279 27.58 -0.52 -13.39
C PHE A 279 28.57 -0.99 -14.45
N THR A 280 29.70 -0.31 -14.51
CA THR A 280 30.81 -0.70 -15.36
C THR A 280 31.53 -1.93 -14.79
N ILE A 281 32.35 -2.58 -15.61
CA ILE A 281 33.25 -3.67 -15.16
C ILE A 281 34.12 -3.23 -13.98
N GLU A 282 34.60 -1.98 -14.01
CA GLU A 282 35.43 -1.45 -12.92
C GLU A 282 34.62 -1.25 -11.64
N ASP A 283 33.36 -0.78 -11.74
CA ASP A 283 32.44 -0.71 -10.58
C ASP A 283 32.26 -2.10 -9.94
N LEU A 284 32.01 -3.15 -10.75
CA LEU A 284 31.83 -4.51 -10.25
C LEU A 284 33.09 -5.05 -9.57
N LYS A 285 34.31 -4.78 -10.11
CA LYS A 285 35.55 -5.14 -9.47
C LYS A 285 35.75 -4.43 -8.13
N GLN A 286 35.36 -3.16 -8.03
CA GLN A 286 35.42 -2.42 -6.76
C GLN A 286 34.45 -2.96 -5.73
N ILE A 287 33.21 -3.32 -6.13
CA ILE A 287 32.21 -3.94 -5.28
C ILE A 287 32.76 -5.23 -4.65
N ILE A 288 33.38 -6.12 -5.44
CA ILE A 288 33.99 -7.34 -4.90
C ILE A 288 35.12 -7.05 -3.90
N ARG A 289 35.94 -6.04 -4.15
CA ARG A 289 37.03 -5.66 -3.24
C ARG A 289 36.55 -5.14 -1.90
N ARG A 290 35.41 -4.39 -1.89
CA ARG A 290 34.79 -3.85 -0.67
C ARG A 290 34.00 -4.89 0.12
N SER A 291 33.58 -5.97 -0.51
CA SER A 291 32.82 -7.06 0.12
C SER A 291 33.69 -8.11 0.85
N ARG A 292 34.93 -7.74 1.19
CA ARG A 292 35.85 -8.56 1.99
C ARG A 292 35.64 -8.40 3.48
#